data_eb60df9a495ab1bcda55753a4a69b19f
#
_entry.id   eb60df9a495ab1bcda55753a4a69b19f
#
_cell.length_a   1.000
_cell.length_b   1.000
_cell.length_c   1.000
_cell.angle_alpha   90.00
_cell.angle_beta   90.00
_cell.angle_gamma   90.00
#
_symmetry.space_group_name_H-M   'P 1'
#
loop_
_entity.id
_entity.type
_entity.pdbx_description
1 polymer ?
#
loop_
_entity_poly.entity_id
_entity_poly.type
_entity_poly.pdbx_seq_one_letter_code
_entity_poly.pdbx_strand_id
1 'polypeptide(L)'
;MALMSTNVWAAGQPLNQEAKEAQHAKRAIMWIDGEANFSRFSHKDSIDFYLQKVHDLGFTDVAVDVRPITGEVLFDTPNAPKMRDWHGYKRADFDYLGHFITVAHRLGIKVQATLNCFVAGHNFFDRGQTYTDHPEWATTVYTPEGMKSIMEQKQKYSAMVNPIDPSFRQHIKTVLTDLVKAYPELDGIILDRVRYDGIEADFSDLSRSAFEQWQGKKIKNWPTDIFTWKKGNDKKWHVERGPLFNKWIEWRSQVIHDAMADLRSTVKAARPDISFGTYTGAWYPSYYEVGVNFASNTYDPSADYDWATPTYKRTGYMELLDLYTTGNYYTDITIAEAERNTKGVKNETDSETQRGTWYSVEGSCKHLRTILGGHAVYGGLLVDQLYGEPTKLGKAIEMNIKLSDGLMVFDICHLIARPELWKEVEKGMRNGGMLKR
;
A
#
# COMPACT_ATOMS: atom_id res chain seq x y z
N MET A 1 -46.39 -2.88 -8.75
CA MET A 1 -46.07 -3.84 -7.67
C MET A 1 -44.71 -4.42 -8.02
N ALA A 2 -43.66 -3.85 -7.46
CA ALA A 2 -42.30 -4.30 -7.67
C ALA A 2 -41.88 -5.11 -6.46
N LEU A 3 -41.53 -6.38 -6.69
CA LEU A 3 -41.04 -7.32 -5.67
C LEU A 3 -39.59 -6.94 -5.34
N MET A 4 -39.38 -6.43 -4.13
CA MET A 4 -38.04 -6.33 -3.54
C MET A 4 -37.59 -7.75 -3.13
N SER A 5 -36.55 -8.27 -3.75
CA SER A 5 -35.87 -9.47 -3.30
C SER A 5 -34.94 -9.13 -2.14
N THR A 6 -35.32 -9.48 -0.95
CA THR A 6 -34.47 -9.48 0.24
C THR A 6 -33.54 -10.69 0.16
N ASN A 7 -32.27 -10.46 -0.13
CA ASN A 7 -31.25 -11.49 0.04
C ASN A 7 -31.00 -11.72 1.54
N VAL A 8 -31.64 -12.72 2.06
CA VAL A 8 -31.34 -13.30 3.38
C VAL A 8 -30.10 -14.18 3.21
N TRP A 9 -29.00 -13.79 3.81
CA TRP A 9 -27.80 -14.61 3.91
C TRP A 9 -28.10 -15.85 4.74
N ALA A 10 -28.09 -17.02 4.07
CA ALA A 10 -28.17 -18.31 4.74
C ALA A 10 -26.94 -18.48 5.64
N ALA A 11 -27.18 -18.78 6.91
CA ALA A 11 -26.14 -19.14 7.87
C ALA A 11 -25.37 -20.35 7.34
N GLY A 12 -24.13 -20.12 6.90
CA GLY A 12 -23.21 -21.15 6.47
C GLY A 12 -22.94 -22.14 7.61
N GLN A 13 -22.87 -23.43 7.26
CA GLN A 13 -22.47 -24.48 8.17
C GLN A 13 -21.11 -24.17 8.82
N PRO A 14 -20.85 -24.62 10.06
CA PRO A 14 -19.57 -24.40 10.72
C PRO A 14 -18.48 -25.11 9.91
N LEU A 15 -17.55 -24.33 9.36
CA LEU A 15 -16.30 -24.84 8.82
C LEU A 15 -15.59 -25.61 9.93
N ASN A 16 -15.22 -26.84 9.68
CA ASN A 16 -14.35 -27.64 10.55
C ASN A 16 -13.04 -26.87 10.76
N GLN A 17 -12.94 -26.15 11.88
CA GLN A 17 -11.76 -25.43 12.33
C GLN A 17 -10.81 -26.42 13.00
N GLU A 18 -10.01 -27.13 12.22
CA GLU A 18 -8.72 -27.67 12.67
C GLU A 18 -7.62 -27.45 11.62
N ALA A 19 -7.58 -26.26 11.00
CA ALA A 19 -6.31 -25.73 10.57
C ALA A 19 -5.71 -25.06 11.82
N LYS A 20 -4.67 -25.67 12.43
CA LYS A 20 -3.87 -25.03 13.47
C LYS A 20 -3.48 -23.65 12.93
N GLU A 21 -4.04 -22.59 13.53
CA GLU A 21 -3.59 -21.22 13.27
C GLU A 21 -2.08 -21.22 13.54
N ALA A 22 -1.28 -21.07 12.49
CA ALA A 22 0.15 -20.86 12.66
C ALA A 22 0.29 -19.58 13.47
N GLN A 23 0.78 -19.71 14.71
CA GLN A 23 0.91 -18.58 15.62
C GLN A 23 2.11 -17.76 15.16
N HIS A 24 1.85 -16.75 14.33
CA HIS A 24 2.87 -15.82 13.87
C HIS A 24 3.36 -14.94 15.03
N ALA A 25 4.65 -14.60 15.02
CA ALA A 25 5.19 -13.68 16.00
C ALA A 25 4.53 -12.31 15.86
N LYS A 26 3.99 -11.78 16.97
CA LYS A 26 3.43 -10.45 17.00
C LYS A 26 4.51 -9.40 16.70
N ARG A 27 4.20 -8.46 15.82
CA ARG A 27 5.08 -7.34 15.50
C ARG A 27 4.32 -6.02 15.63
N ALA A 28 5.03 -4.97 16.00
CA ALA A 28 4.54 -3.60 15.95
C ALA A 28 5.54 -2.76 15.16
N ILE A 29 5.08 -2.17 14.08
CA ILE A 29 5.90 -1.49 13.08
C ILE A 29 5.56 0.01 13.12
N MET A 30 6.55 0.88 13.37
CA MET A 30 6.39 2.33 13.22
C MET A 30 6.89 2.75 11.86
N TRP A 31 6.02 3.38 11.06
CA TRP A 31 6.39 3.92 9.75
C TRP A 31 7.02 5.30 9.88
N ILE A 32 8.02 5.55 9.05
CA ILE A 32 8.77 6.81 8.98
C ILE A 32 8.80 7.25 7.52
N ASP A 33 7.83 8.05 7.11
CA ASP A 33 7.75 8.61 5.76
C ASP A 33 8.93 9.56 5.49
N GLY A 34 9.56 9.41 4.32
CA GLY A 34 10.79 10.12 3.98
C GLY A 34 10.60 11.60 3.75
N GLU A 35 9.46 12.01 3.21
CA GLU A 35 9.14 13.41 2.91
C GLU A 35 8.59 14.13 4.13
N ALA A 36 7.58 13.55 4.79
CA ALA A 36 6.93 14.17 5.95
C ALA A 36 7.88 14.33 7.16
N ASN A 37 8.87 13.48 7.26
CA ASN A 37 9.86 13.51 8.35
C ASN A 37 11.24 14.05 7.92
N PHE A 38 11.40 14.53 6.69
CA PHE A 38 12.70 14.91 6.12
C PHE A 38 13.49 15.88 7.00
N SER A 39 12.88 17.00 7.40
CA SER A 39 13.55 18.01 8.24
C SER A 39 13.94 17.46 9.61
N ARG A 40 13.06 16.64 10.21
CA ARG A 40 13.25 16.06 11.54
C ARG A 40 14.41 15.08 11.56
N PHE A 41 14.40 14.12 10.64
CA PHE A 41 15.43 13.07 10.59
C PHE A 41 16.61 13.40 9.69
N SER A 42 16.79 14.68 9.35
CA SER A 42 18.05 15.22 8.84
C SER A 42 19.13 15.37 9.92
N HIS A 43 18.84 15.02 11.18
CA HIS A 43 19.71 15.12 12.35
C HIS A 43 19.78 13.80 13.11
N LYS A 44 21.00 13.30 13.39
CA LYS A 44 21.22 12.05 14.10
C LYS A 44 20.56 12.02 15.48
N ASP A 45 20.69 13.07 16.25
CA ASP A 45 20.11 13.16 17.61
C ASP A 45 18.58 12.99 17.62
N SER A 46 17.91 13.45 16.56
CA SER A 46 16.47 13.25 16.41
C SER A 46 16.13 11.78 16.14
N ILE A 47 16.93 11.10 15.31
CA ILE A 47 16.79 9.66 15.06
C ILE A 47 16.96 8.90 16.36
N ASP A 48 18.04 9.16 17.11
CA ASP A 48 18.33 8.51 18.37
C ASP A 48 17.19 8.68 19.38
N PHE A 49 16.71 9.93 19.55
CA PHE A 49 15.63 10.25 20.48
C PHE A 49 14.32 9.54 20.15
N TYR A 50 13.90 9.58 18.89
CA TYR A 50 12.61 8.98 18.51
C TYR A 50 12.67 7.47 18.42
N LEU A 51 13.78 6.85 18.03
CA LEU A 51 13.94 5.40 18.11
C LEU A 51 13.90 4.89 19.56
N GLN A 52 14.51 5.60 20.52
CA GLN A 52 14.37 5.27 21.93
C GLN A 52 12.90 5.31 22.36
N LYS A 53 12.17 6.36 21.97
CA LYS A 53 10.75 6.50 22.30
C LYS A 53 9.89 5.40 21.70
N VAL A 54 10.15 5.02 20.44
CA VAL A 54 9.48 3.91 19.74
C VAL A 54 9.76 2.58 20.46
N HIS A 55 11.03 2.33 20.85
CA HIS A 55 11.41 1.16 21.65
C HIS A 55 10.65 1.10 22.98
N ASP A 56 10.62 2.20 23.73
CA ASP A 56 9.99 2.26 25.06
C ASP A 56 8.48 2.00 25.00
N LEU A 57 7.86 2.20 23.85
CA LEU A 57 6.46 1.89 23.57
C LEU A 57 6.22 0.46 23.07
N GLY A 58 7.26 -0.37 22.97
CA GLY A 58 7.17 -1.78 22.62
C GLY A 58 7.06 -2.06 21.11
N PHE A 59 7.43 -1.11 20.26
CA PHE A 59 7.57 -1.39 18.83
C PHE A 59 8.76 -2.32 18.60
N THR A 60 8.57 -3.26 17.68
CA THR A 60 9.57 -4.29 17.33
C THR A 60 10.31 -3.95 16.06
N ASP A 61 9.75 -3.07 15.25
CA ASP A 61 10.25 -2.71 13.94
C ASP A 61 10.03 -1.22 13.63
N VAL A 62 10.90 -0.68 12.77
CA VAL A 62 10.67 0.57 12.07
C VAL A 62 10.69 0.33 10.56
N ALA A 63 9.75 0.96 9.85
CA ALA A 63 9.68 1.00 8.40
C ALA A 63 10.18 2.37 7.92
N VAL A 64 11.42 2.43 7.43
CA VAL A 64 12.11 3.67 7.08
C VAL A 64 12.03 3.90 5.58
N ASP A 65 11.35 4.95 5.15
CA ASP A 65 11.28 5.30 3.74
C ASP A 65 12.63 5.81 3.22
N VAL A 66 13.12 5.13 2.21
CA VAL A 66 14.41 5.44 1.56
C VAL A 66 14.28 5.80 0.09
N ARG A 67 13.08 5.71 -0.46
CA ARG A 67 12.76 6.17 -1.82
C ARG A 67 11.34 6.76 -1.85
N PRO A 68 11.22 8.07 -1.52
CA PRO A 68 9.96 8.81 -1.62
C PRO A 68 9.36 8.83 -3.03
N ILE A 69 8.17 9.42 -3.17
CA ILE A 69 7.44 9.44 -4.45
C ILE A 69 8.14 10.22 -5.56
N THR A 70 9.09 11.10 -5.25
CA THR A 70 9.93 11.79 -6.25
C THR A 70 10.81 10.84 -7.06
N GLY A 71 11.03 9.61 -6.56
CA GLY A 71 11.99 8.66 -7.14
C GLY A 71 13.45 8.92 -6.74
N GLU A 72 13.72 10.04 -6.04
CA GLU A 72 15.00 10.28 -5.38
C GLU A 72 15.19 9.32 -4.20
N VAL A 73 16.44 9.07 -3.80
CA VAL A 73 16.75 8.12 -2.73
C VAL A 73 17.44 8.77 -1.55
N LEU A 74 17.32 8.15 -0.37
CA LEU A 74 17.90 8.59 0.90
C LEU A 74 19.11 7.73 1.31
N PHE A 75 19.70 7.02 0.36
CA PHE A 75 20.92 6.23 0.50
C PHE A 75 21.84 6.48 -0.70
N ASP A 76 23.07 5.99 -0.64
CA ASP A 76 24.04 6.18 -1.72
C ASP A 76 23.93 5.09 -2.79
N THR A 77 23.67 5.48 -4.03
CA THR A 77 23.71 4.66 -5.24
C THR A 77 24.03 5.55 -6.44
N PRO A 78 24.77 5.07 -7.44
CA PRO A 78 24.98 5.78 -8.70
C PRO A 78 23.75 5.73 -9.64
N ASN A 79 22.73 4.92 -9.32
CA ASN A 79 21.63 4.59 -10.22
C ASN A 79 20.33 5.35 -9.93
N ALA A 80 20.32 6.24 -8.94
CA ALA A 80 19.20 7.12 -8.65
C ALA A 80 19.69 8.45 -8.04
N PRO A 81 19.01 9.57 -8.29
CA PRO A 81 19.38 10.85 -7.69
C PRO A 81 19.16 10.80 -6.17
N LYS A 82 20.11 11.39 -5.43
CA LYS A 82 20.00 11.48 -3.97
C LYS A 82 19.14 12.67 -3.56
N MET A 83 18.16 12.43 -2.70
CA MET A 83 17.34 13.47 -2.10
C MET A 83 18.15 14.26 -1.05
N ARG A 84 18.61 15.44 -1.42
CA ARG A 84 19.50 16.30 -0.60
C ARG A 84 18.77 17.40 0.15
N ASP A 85 17.59 17.74 -0.29
CA ASP A 85 16.75 18.77 0.30
C ASP A 85 15.26 18.45 0.14
N TRP A 86 14.45 19.06 1.01
CA TRP A 86 12.99 19.05 0.93
C TRP A 86 12.40 20.26 1.64
N HIS A 87 11.50 21.00 0.99
CA HIS A 87 10.84 22.19 1.55
C HIS A 87 11.80 23.19 2.19
N GLY A 88 12.95 23.44 1.57
CA GLY A 88 13.96 24.38 2.05
C GLY A 88 14.91 23.83 3.12
N TYR A 89 14.64 22.63 3.64
CA TYR A 89 15.58 21.92 4.53
C TYR A 89 16.61 21.17 3.71
N LYS A 90 17.87 21.26 4.11
CA LYS A 90 18.96 20.46 3.56
C LYS A 90 19.33 19.37 4.55
N ARG A 91 19.53 18.16 4.04
CA ARG A 91 20.01 17.06 4.89
C ARG A 91 21.46 17.26 5.25
N ALA A 92 21.81 16.97 6.51
CA ALA A 92 23.20 16.83 6.92
C ALA A 92 23.85 15.66 6.18
N ASP A 93 25.16 15.78 5.92
CA ASP A 93 25.90 14.73 5.21
C ASP A 93 26.26 13.59 6.17
N PHE A 94 25.39 12.59 6.22
CA PHE A 94 25.60 11.33 6.95
C PHE A 94 24.81 10.22 6.28
N ASP A 95 25.21 8.98 6.53
CA ASP A 95 24.48 7.80 6.10
C ASP A 95 23.18 7.65 6.91
N TYR A 96 22.07 8.08 6.30
CA TYR A 96 20.75 8.10 6.91
C TYR A 96 20.26 6.72 7.31
N LEU A 97 20.23 5.78 6.35
CA LEU A 97 19.73 4.42 6.61
C LEU A 97 20.69 3.65 7.53
N GLY A 98 21.99 3.76 7.32
CA GLY A 98 22.99 3.13 8.19
C GLY A 98 22.90 3.61 9.63
N HIS A 99 22.60 4.90 9.86
CA HIS A 99 22.38 5.41 11.21
C HIS A 99 21.11 4.84 11.85
N PHE A 100 19.99 4.75 11.10
CA PHE A 100 18.78 4.07 11.57
C PHE A 100 19.04 2.61 11.96
N ILE A 101 19.74 1.84 11.11
CA ILE A 101 20.10 0.45 11.37
C ILE A 101 20.93 0.34 12.66
N THR A 102 21.98 1.15 12.77
CA THR A 102 22.89 1.11 13.93
C THR A 102 22.14 1.37 15.25
N VAL A 103 21.30 2.40 15.30
CA VAL A 103 20.60 2.77 16.51
C VAL A 103 19.48 1.80 16.84
N ALA A 104 18.68 1.40 15.83
CA ALA A 104 17.58 0.47 16.00
C ALA A 104 18.07 -0.89 16.50
N HIS A 105 19.14 -1.46 15.91
CA HIS A 105 19.71 -2.74 16.32
C HIS A 105 20.25 -2.69 17.76
N ARG A 106 20.89 -1.59 18.17
CA ARG A 106 21.30 -1.39 19.56
C ARG A 106 20.13 -1.48 20.55
N LEU A 107 18.94 -1.07 20.11
CA LEU A 107 17.68 -1.13 20.89
C LEU A 107 16.90 -2.44 20.68
N GLY A 108 17.40 -3.37 19.84
CA GLY A 108 16.69 -4.61 19.53
C GLY A 108 15.50 -4.43 18.59
N ILE A 109 15.42 -3.29 17.87
CA ILE A 109 14.39 -2.99 16.85
C ILE A 109 14.92 -3.40 15.47
N LYS A 110 14.09 -4.06 14.67
CA LYS A 110 14.38 -4.37 13.27
C LYS A 110 14.12 -3.18 12.36
N VAL A 111 14.91 -3.08 11.28
CA VAL A 111 14.74 -2.04 10.27
C VAL A 111 14.28 -2.64 8.96
N GLN A 112 13.10 -2.18 8.49
CA GLN A 112 12.57 -2.44 7.17
C GLN A 112 12.77 -1.18 6.32
N ALA A 113 13.51 -1.24 5.21
CA ALA A 113 13.55 -0.13 4.27
C ALA A 113 12.27 -0.12 3.44
N THR A 114 11.61 1.04 3.31
CA THR A 114 10.45 1.17 2.45
C THR A 114 10.77 1.95 1.18
N LEU A 115 10.16 1.55 0.06
CA LEU A 115 10.34 2.17 -1.24
C LEU A 115 8.99 2.34 -1.93
N ASN A 116 8.71 3.55 -2.40
CA ASN A 116 7.59 3.81 -3.31
C ASN A 116 7.99 3.32 -4.72
N CYS A 117 7.42 2.18 -5.17
CA CYS A 117 7.91 1.49 -6.37
C CYS A 117 7.52 2.16 -7.69
N PHE A 118 6.24 2.10 -8.08
CA PHE A 118 5.78 2.58 -9.40
C PHE A 118 5.36 4.05 -9.37
N VAL A 119 6.26 4.88 -8.83
CA VAL A 119 6.14 6.34 -8.82
C VAL A 119 7.54 6.95 -8.94
N ALA A 120 7.64 8.08 -9.63
CA ALA A 120 8.92 8.76 -9.82
C ALA A 120 8.76 10.29 -9.98
N GLY A 121 7.71 10.85 -9.39
CA GLY A 121 7.47 12.29 -9.38
C GLY A 121 6.38 12.73 -8.43
N HIS A 122 6.48 13.98 -7.99
CA HIS A 122 5.53 14.66 -7.13
C HIS A 122 4.86 15.80 -7.88
N ASN A 123 3.57 15.64 -8.25
CA ASN A 123 2.86 16.57 -9.13
C ASN A 123 2.63 17.97 -8.54
N PHE A 124 2.57 18.11 -7.20
CA PHE A 124 2.37 19.44 -6.59
C PHE A 124 3.62 20.31 -6.63
N PHE A 125 4.80 19.70 -6.78
CA PHE A 125 6.09 20.40 -6.76
C PHE A 125 6.84 20.31 -8.07
N ASP A 126 6.28 19.63 -9.09
CA ASP A 126 6.93 19.36 -10.38
C ASP A 126 8.36 18.82 -10.19
N ARG A 127 8.51 17.86 -9.24
CA ARG A 127 9.80 17.34 -8.80
C ARG A 127 9.86 15.82 -8.99
N GLY A 128 11.04 15.32 -9.31
CA GLY A 128 11.34 13.91 -9.46
C GLY A 128 11.72 13.52 -10.86
N GLN A 129 12.05 12.24 -11.05
CA GLN A 129 12.63 11.74 -12.30
C GLN A 129 11.70 11.91 -13.52
N THR A 130 10.38 11.81 -13.34
CA THR A 130 9.40 12.08 -14.41
C THR A 130 9.36 13.55 -14.84
N TYR A 131 9.84 14.47 -14.01
CA TYR A 131 9.90 15.90 -14.32
C TYR A 131 11.28 16.36 -14.84
N THR A 132 12.29 15.50 -14.77
CA THR A 132 13.65 15.82 -15.22
C THR A 132 14.12 14.90 -16.34
N ASP A 133 14.51 13.69 -16.00
CA ASP A 133 15.29 12.83 -16.90
C ASP A 133 14.41 11.81 -17.66
N HIS A 134 13.21 11.48 -17.13
CA HIS A 134 12.39 10.37 -17.61
C HIS A 134 10.88 10.68 -17.68
N PRO A 135 10.46 11.73 -18.42
CA PRO A 135 9.03 12.03 -18.58
C PRO A 135 8.24 10.90 -19.26
N GLU A 136 8.91 10.07 -20.06
CA GLU A 136 8.32 8.92 -20.76
C GLU A 136 7.84 7.80 -19.79
N TRP A 137 8.31 7.76 -18.55
CA TRP A 137 7.84 6.79 -17.56
C TRP A 137 6.43 7.12 -17.04
N ALA A 138 6.02 8.39 -17.12
CA ALA A 138 4.75 8.83 -16.59
C ALA A 138 3.55 8.09 -17.19
N THR A 139 2.68 7.59 -16.32
CA THR A 139 1.44 6.90 -16.71
C THR A 139 0.56 7.78 -17.61
N THR A 140 -0.06 7.17 -18.61
CA THR A 140 -1.14 7.76 -19.40
C THR A 140 -2.48 7.42 -18.75
N VAL A 141 -3.25 8.44 -18.39
CA VAL A 141 -4.58 8.28 -17.79
C VAL A 141 -5.69 8.57 -18.79
N TYR A 142 -6.73 7.74 -18.76
CA TYR A 142 -7.96 7.94 -19.53
C TYR A 142 -8.97 8.73 -18.69
N THR A 143 -9.12 10.01 -19.00
CA THR A 143 -10.04 10.93 -18.32
C THR A 143 -11.32 11.15 -19.13
N PRO A 144 -12.37 11.79 -18.59
CA PRO A 144 -13.54 12.21 -19.37
C PRO A 144 -13.21 13.13 -20.55
N GLU A 145 -12.09 13.86 -20.48
CA GLU A 145 -11.60 14.75 -21.53
C GLU A 145 -10.65 14.07 -22.54
N GLY A 146 -10.36 12.77 -22.34
CA GLY A 146 -9.47 11.99 -23.19
C GLY A 146 -8.19 11.53 -22.48
N MET A 147 -7.20 11.08 -23.28
CA MET A 147 -5.91 10.62 -22.76
C MET A 147 -5.03 11.80 -22.35
N LYS A 148 -4.45 11.71 -21.13
CA LYS A 148 -3.55 12.71 -20.59
C LYS A 148 -2.38 12.06 -19.87
N SER A 149 -1.26 12.79 -19.72
CA SER A 149 -0.22 12.38 -18.78
C SER A 149 -0.71 12.55 -17.33
N ILE A 150 -0.32 11.64 -16.45
CA ILE A 150 -0.56 11.78 -15.00
C ILE A 150 0.05 13.08 -14.47
N MET A 151 1.10 13.60 -15.09
CA MET A 151 1.76 14.86 -14.70
C MET A 151 0.87 16.10 -14.91
N GLU A 152 -0.15 15.99 -15.78
CA GLU A 152 -1.16 17.03 -15.99
C GLU A 152 -2.27 17.00 -14.93
N GLN A 153 -2.35 15.93 -14.14
CA GLN A 153 -3.39 15.72 -13.12
C GLN A 153 -2.96 16.34 -11.79
N LYS A 154 -2.95 17.67 -11.69
CA LYS A 154 -2.46 18.41 -10.50
C LYS A 154 -3.29 18.22 -9.23
N GLN A 155 -4.45 17.56 -9.30
CA GLN A 155 -5.22 17.12 -8.13
C GLN A 155 -4.66 15.84 -7.50
N LYS A 156 -3.81 15.09 -8.20
CA LYS A 156 -3.10 13.90 -7.72
C LYS A 156 -1.67 14.29 -7.36
N TYR A 157 -1.22 13.96 -6.16
CA TYR A 157 0.13 14.34 -5.74
C TYR A 157 1.24 13.48 -6.35
N SER A 158 0.95 12.23 -6.72
CA SER A 158 1.95 11.28 -7.25
C SER A 158 1.96 11.24 -8.77
N ALA A 159 3.12 11.40 -9.40
CA ALA A 159 3.33 11.03 -10.79
C ALA A 159 3.69 9.54 -10.85
N MET A 160 2.64 8.71 -10.88
CA MET A 160 2.79 7.26 -11.04
C MET A 160 3.39 6.91 -12.39
N VAL A 161 4.10 5.80 -12.46
CA VAL A 161 4.71 5.28 -13.69
C VAL A 161 3.98 4.05 -14.19
N ASN A 162 4.09 3.77 -15.50
CA ASN A 162 3.47 2.58 -16.07
C ASN A 162 4.20 1.31 -15.57
N PRO A 163 3.53 0.38 -14.87
CA PRO A 163 4.16 -0.83 -14.31
C PRO A 163 4.75 -1.79 -15.34
N ILE A 164 4.41 -1.66 -16.64
CA ILE A 164 4.98 -2.50 -17.69
C ILE A 164 6.13 -1.84 -18.47
N ASP A 165 6.46 -0.58 -18.16
CA ASP A 165 7.58 0.07 -18.83
C ASP A 165 8.90 -0.68 -18.55
N PRO A 166 9.59 -1.20 -19.59
CA PRO A 166 10.74 -2.05 -19.39
C PRO A 166 11.96 -1.30 -18.84
N SER A 167 12.10 -0.01 -19.20
CA SER A 167 13.22 0.82 -18.72
C SER A 167 13.05 1.14 -17.24
N PHE A 168 11.84 1.50 -16.83
CA PHE A 168 11.53 1.71 -15.43
C PHE A 168 11.64 0.43 -14.60
N ARG A 169 11.15 -0.70 -15.11
CA ARG A 169 11.31 -2.01 -14.45
C ARG A 169 12.77 -2.35 -14.19
N GLN A 170 13.64 -2.11 -15.17
CA GLN A 170 15.08 -2.32 -15.01
C GLN A 170 15.68 -1.34 -13.99
N HIS A 171 15.29 -0.07 -14.02
CA HIS A 171 15.73 0.95 -13.07
C HIS A 171 15.43 0.56 -11.63
N ILE A 172 14.17 0.24 -11.29
CA ILE A 172 13.78 -0.10 -9.91
C ILE A 172 14.46 -1.38 -9.40
N LYS A 173 14.69 -2.38 -10.27
CA LYS A 173 15.46 -3.58 -9.94
C LYS A 173 16.91 -3.26 -9.59
N THR A 174 17.52 -2.34 -10.33
CA THR A 174 18.88 -1.87 -10.05
C THR A 174 18.96 -1.16 -8.71
N VAL A 175 18.03 -0.23 -8.46
CA VAL A 175 17.95 0.50 -7.18
C VAL A 175 17.77 -0.44 -5.99
N LEU A 176 16.90 -1.44 -6.10
CA LEU A 176 16.69 -2.46 -5.06
C LEU A 176 17.95 -3.31 -4.83
N THR A 177 18.64 -3.70 -5.90
CA THR A 177 19.88 -4.47 -5.82
C THR A 177 20.96 -3.67 -5.09
N ASP A 178 21.12 -2.39 -5.42
CA ASP A 178 22.09 -1.50 -4.77
C ASP A 178 21.78 -1.35 -3.28
N LEU A 179 20.51 -1.12 -2.94
CA LEU A 179 20.07 -0.98 -1.55
C LEU A 179 20.45 -2.19 -0.70
N VAL A 180 20.05 -3.39 -1.12
CA VAL A 180 20.27 -4.59 -0.31
C VAL A 180 21.72 -5.03 -0.24
N LYS A 181 22.55 -4.64 -1.23
CA LYS A 181 24.00 -4.87 -1.21
C LYS A 181 24.74 -3.85 -0.33
N ALA A 182 24.29 -2.58 -0.35
CA ALA A 182 24.92 -1.51 0.43
C ALA A 182 24.69 -1.69 1.95
N TYR A 183 23.55 -2.30 2.33
CA TYR A 183 23.16 -2.47 3.74
C TYR A 183 22.96 -3.95 4.09
N PRO A 184 24.04 -4.72 4.29
CA PRO A 184 23.93 -6.16 4.60
C PRO A 184 23.26 -6.45 5.95
N GLU A 185 23.17 -5.49 6.84
CA GLU A 185 22.50 -5.60 8.15
C GLU A 185 21.01 -5.24 8.12
N LEU A 186 20.48 -4.78 6.98
CA LEU A 186 19.05 -4.45 6.83
C LEU A 186 18.20 -5.70 7.02
N ASP A 187 17.15 -5.66 7.87
CA ASP A 187 16.32 -6.82 8.19
C ASP A 187 15.31 -7.15 7.07
N GLY A 188 14.85 -6.15 6.32
CA GLY A 188 13.90 -6.38 5.25
C GLY A 188 13.60 -5.14 4.41
N ILE A 189 12.79 -5.35 3.40
CA ILE A 189 12.20 -4.29 2.58
C ILE A 189 10.68 -4.41 2.58
N ILE A 190 10.00 -3.27 2.50
CA ILE A 190 8.56 -3.17 2.29
C ILE A 190 8.35 -2.31 1.06
N LEU A 191 7.76 -2.87 0.03
CA LEU A 191 7.44 -2.14 -1.19
C LEU A 191 6.08 -1.47 -1.04
N ASP A 192 6.04 -0.17 -1.25
CA ASP A 192 4.81 0.60 -1.38
C ASP A 192 4.56 0.94 -2.85
N ARG A 193 3.32 1.27 -3.19
CA ARG A 193 2.87 1.67 -4.54
C ARG A 193 3.29 0.70 -5.66
N VAL A 194 3.29 -0.62 -5.37
CA VAL A 194 3.37 -1.65 -6.41
C VAL A 194 1.98 -1.79 -7.02
N ARG A 195 1.54 -0.76 -7.75
CA ARG A 195 0.19 -0.62 -8.26
C ARG A 195 0.10 0.40 -9.40
N TYR A 196 -1.02 0.39 -10.11
CA TYR A 196 -1.41 1.52 -10.97
C TYR A 196 -1.93 2.70 -10.12
N ASP A 197 -2.16 3.84 -10.77
CA ASP A 197 -2.70 5.02 -10.09
C ASP A 197 -4.17 4.83 -9.67
N GLY A 198 -5.01 4.47 -10.62
CA GLY A 198 -6.45 4.23 -10.44
C GLY A 198 -7.03 3.40 -11.57
N ILE A 199 -8.36 3.36 -11.66
CA ILE A 199 -9.07 2.64 -12.73
C ILE A 199 -8.75 3.21 -14.12
N GLU A 200 -8.44 4.50 -14.20
CA GLU A 200 -8.09 5.25 -15.40
C GLU A 200 -6.66 5.02 -15.90
N ALA A 201 -5.85 4.20 -15.22
CA ALA A 201 -4.44 3.96 -15.57
C ALA A 201 -4.14 2.47 -15.84
N ASP A 202 -3.15 2.12 -16.69
CA ASP A 202 -2.49 2.91 -17.71
C ASP A 202 -3.14 2.66 -19.08
N PHE A 203 -3.39 3.71 -19.84
CA PHE A 203 -4.03 3.65 -21.16
C PHE A 203 -3.11 4.07 -22.30
N SER A 204 -1.80 3.92 -22.16
CA SER A 204 -0.82 4.13 -23.22
C SER A 204 -0.93 3.07 -24.32
N ASP A 205 -0.32 3.37 -25.49
CA ASP A 205 -0.20 2.41 -26.58
C ASP A 205 0.61 1.16 -26.19
N LEU A 206 1.57 1.31 -25.24
CA LEU A 206 2.31 0.19 -24.69
C LEU A 206 1.37 -0.76 -23.94
N SER A 207 0.53 -0.23 -23.04
CA SER A 207 -0.45 -1.01 -22.28
C SER A 207 -1.50 -1.65 -23.19
N ARG A 208 -2.01 -0.90 -24.17
CA ARG A 208 -2.92 -1.44 -25.19
C ARG A 208 -2.31 -2.64 -25.91
N SER A 209 -1.09 -2.47 -26.43
CA SER A 209 -0.42 -3.51 -27.21
C SER A 209 -0.14 -4.76 -26.37
N ALA A 210 0.30 -4.59 -25.13
CA ALA A 210 0.56 -5.68 -24.20
C ALA A 210 -0.72 -6.44 -23.82
N PHE A 211 -1.82 -5.73 -23.58
CA PHE A 211 -3.11 -6.37 -23.30
C PHE A 211 -3.65 -7.13 -24.51
N GLU A 212 -3.55 -6.55 -25.74
CA GLU A 212 -3.92 -7.23 -26.98
C GLU A 212 -3.14 -8.54 -27.18
N GLN A 213 -1.83 -8.50 -26.88
CA GLN A 213 -0.99 -9.70 -26.92
C GLN A 213 -1.40 -10.74 -25.86
N TRP A 214 -1.66 -10.32 -24.63
CA TRP A 214 -2.09 -11.20 -23.55
C TRP A 214 -3.41 -11.91 -23.83
N GLN A 215 -4.42 -11.17 -24.36
CA GLN A 215 -5.71 -11.76 -24.70
C GLN A 215 -5.73 -12.49 -26.07
N GLY A 216 -4.65 -12.39 -26.86
CA GLY A 216 -4.55 -12.99 -28.20
C GLY A 216 -5.44 -12.36 -29.26
N LYS A 217 -5.94 -11.14 -29.04
CA LYS A 217 -6.94 -10.51 -29.90
C LYS A 217 -6.82 -8.98 -29.86
N LYS A 218 -6.95 -8.35 -31.07
CA LYS A 218 -6.99 -6.88 -31.16
C LYS A 218 -8.26 -6.29 -30.55
N ILE A 219 -8.14 -5.14 -29.92
CA ILE A 219 -9.28 -4.36 -29.43
C ILE A 219 -9.89 -3.58 -30.59
N LYS A 220 -11.20 -3.71 -30.74
CA LYS A 220 -11.92 -3.06 -31.84
C LYS A 220 -12.11 -1.56 -31.58
N ASN A 221 -12.57 -1.23 -30.38
CA ASN A 221 -12.86 0.16 -29.98
C ASN A 221 -12.06 0.49 -28.71
N TRP A 222 -10.88 1.08 -28.88
CA TRP A 222 -10.05 1.53 -27.76
C TRP A 222 -10.36 3.00 -27.43
N PRO A 223 -10.54 3.36 -26.15
CA PRO A 223 -10.54 2.53 -24.93
C PRO A 223 -11.93 2.02 -24.53
N THR A 224 -12.97 2.31 -25.31
CA THR A 224 -14.38 2.13 -24.93
C THR A 224 -14.81 0.67 -24.77
N ASP A 225 -14.10 -0.30 -25.39
CA ASP A 225 -14.32 -1.72 -25.10
C ASP A 225 -13.88 -2.08 -23.68
N ILE A 226 -13.04 -1.25 -23.01
CA ILE A 226 -12.67 -1.42 -21.61
C ILE A 226 -13.72 -0.74 -20.74
N PHE A 227 -13.87 0.58 -20.83
CA PHE A 227 -14.94 1.34 -20.20
C PHE A 227 -15.14 2.72 -20.84
N THR A 228 -16.24 3.37 -20.50
CA THR A 228 -16.50 4.77 -20.84
C THR A 228 -16.82 5.57 -19.58
N TRP A 229 -16.53 6.87 -19.64
CA TRP A 229 -16.95 7.81 -18.60
C TRP A 229 -18.38 8.28 -18.87
N LYS A 230 -19.26 8.10 -17.87
CA LYS A 230 -20.66 8.55 -17.93
C LYS A 230 -20.96 9.52 -16.81
N LYS A 231 -21.52 10.66 -17.14
CA LYS A 231 -21.92 11.65 -16.16
C LYS A 231 -23.24 11.22 -15.52
N GLY A 232 -23.23 11.03 -14.20
CA GLY A 232 -24.41 10.66 -13.43
C GLY A 232 -25.33 11.83 -13.09
N ASN A 233 -26.49 11.53 -12.49
CA ASN A 233 -27.44 12.54 -11.99
C ASN A 233 -26.87 13.36 -10.81
N ASP A 234 -25.90 12.80 -10.11
CA ASP A 234 -25.11 13.45 -9.05
C ASP A 234 -24.05 14.42 -9.59
N LYS A 235 -24.01 14.59 -10.93
CA LYS A 235 -23.04 15.41 -11.69
C LYS A 235 -21.60 14.90 -11.65
N LYS A 236 -21.35 13.73 -11.07
CA LYS A 236 -20.02 13.08 -11.06
C LYS A 236 -19.85 12.19 -12.28
N TRP A 237 -18.59 11.89 -12.60
CA TRP A 237 -18.24 10.92 -13.62
C TRP A 237 -18.12 9.53 -13.01
N HIS A 238 -18.76 8.55 -13.66
CA HIS A 238 -18.79 7.15 -13.26
C HIS A 238 -18.23 6.28 -14.40
N VAL A 239 -17.68 5.12 -14.04
CA VAL A 239 -17.23 4.11 -14.99
C VAL A 239 -18.43 3.30 -15.48
N GLU A 240 -18.68 3.31 -16.79
CA GLU A 240 -19.59 2.38 -17.46
C GLU A 240 -18.77 1.28 -18.14
N ARG A 241 -18.83 0.07 -17.58
CA ARG A 241 -17.99 -1.07 -17.98
C ARG A 241 -18.24 -1.49 -19.43
N GLY A 242 -17.18 -1.67 -20.22
CA GLY A 242 -17.21 -2.23 -21.55
C GLY A 242 -17.09 -3.77 -21.55
N PRO A 243 -17.19 -4.41 -22.71
CA PRO A 243 -17.19 -5.87 -22.83
C PRO A 243 -15.85 -6.54 -22.44
N LEU A 244 -14.76 -5.78 -22.41
CA LEU A 244 -13.43 -6.29 -22.03
C LEU A 244 -13.02 -5.88 -20.62
N PHE A 245 -13.88 -5.20 -19.86
CA PHE A 245 -13.55 -4.65 -18.55
C PHE A 245 -12.93 -5.69 -17.60
N ASN A 246 -13.63 -6.81 -17.34
CA ASN A 246 -13.14 -7.82 -16.40
C ASN A 246 -11.80 -8.46 -16.83
N LYS A 247 -11.59 -8.64 -18.14
CA LYS A 247 -10.31 -9.12 -18.68
C LYS A 247 -9.19 -8.10 -18.50
N TRP A 248 -9.51 -6.82 -18.69
CA TRP A 248 -8.57 -5.73 -18.45
C TRP A 248 -8.14 -5.68 -16.98
N ILE A 249 -9.10 -5.82 -16.05
CA ILE A 249 -8.82 -5.89 -14.61
C ILE A 249 -7.93 -7.09 -14.28
N GLU A 250 -8.24 -8.27 -14.81
CA GLU A 250 -7.40 -9.46 -14.61
C GLU A 250 -5.98 -9.26 -15.16
N TRP A 251 -5.85 -8.74 -16.38
CA TRP A 251 -4.55 -8.49 -16.98
C TRP A 251 -3.70 -7.50 -16.15
N ARG A 252 -4.29 -6.40 -15.69
CA ARG A 252 -3.58 -5.44 -14.83
C ARG A 252 -3.10 -6.11 -13.54
N SER A 253 -3.91 -6.96 -12.94
CA SER A 253 -3.53 -7.69 -11.74
C SER A 253 -2.44 -8.75 -12.03
N GLN A 254 -2.45 -9.37 -13.21
CA GLN A 254 -1.36 -10.25 -13.65
C GLN A 254 -0.05 -9.46 -13.83
N VAL A 255 -0.10 -8.26 -14.40
CA VAL A 255 1.08 -7.38 -14.52
C VAL A 255 1.69 -7.06 -13.15
N ILE A 256 0.86 -6.75 -12.16
CA ILE A 256 1.33 -6.45 -10.79
C ILE A 256 1.87 -7.72 -10.10
N HIS A 257 1.20 -8.87 -10.26
CA HIS A 257 1.71 -10.14 -9.77
C HIS A 257 3.11 -10.45 -10.33
N ASP A 258 3.28 -10.34 -11.66
CA ASP A 258 4.54 -10.62 -12.33
C ASP A 258 5.63 -9.61 -11.94
N ALA A 259 5.24 -8.35 -11.71
CA ALA A 259 6.12 -7.33 -11.17
C ALA A 259 6.62 -7.71 -9.77
N MET A 260 5.71 -8.12 -8.88
CA MET A 260 6.04 -8.53 -7.52
C MET A 260 6.98 -9.75 -7.52
N ALA A 261 6.71 -10.74 -8.36
CA ALA A 261 7.55 -11.94 -8.51
C ALA A 261 8.96 -11.59 -9.01
N ASP A 262 9.07 -10.71 -10.01
CA ASP A 262 10.36 -10.26 -10.56
C ASP A 262 11.17 -9.45 -9.56
N LEU A 263 10.54 -8.50 -8.84
CA LEU A 263 11.19 -7.71 -7.79
C LEU A 263 11.65 -8.61 -6.63
N ARG A 264 10.82 -9.57 -6.20
CA ARG A 264 11.22 -10.56 -5.19
C ARG A 264 12.43 -11.38 -5.64
N SER A 265 12.39 -11.90 -6.86
CA SER A 265 13.50 -12.67 -7.43
C SER A 265 14.80 -11.86 -7.46
N THR A 266 14.72 -10.59 -7.87
CA THR A 266 15.86 -9.67 -7.89
C THR A 266 16.46 -9.46 -6.49
N VAL A 267 15.62 -9.18 -5.51
CA VAL A 267 16.03 -8.94 -4.12
C VAL A 267 16.65 -10.22 -3.51
N LYS A 268 15.97 -11.36 -3.66
CA LYS A 268 16.45 -12.65 -3.12
C LYS A 268 17.72 -13.17 -3.81
N ALA A 269 17.92 -12.85 -5.08
CA ALA A 269 19.17 -13.16 -5.78
C ALA A 269 20.35 -12.34 -5.23
N ALA A 270 20.12 -11.08 -4.84
CA ALA A 270 21.14 -10.23 -4.24
C ALA A 270 21.38 -10.58 -2.76
N ARG A 271 20.32 -10.95 -2.01
CA ARG A 271 20.34 -11.28 -0.59
C ARG A 271 19.23 -12.27 -0.21
N PRO A 272 19.50 -13.59 -0.18
CA PRO A 272 18.49 -14.63 -0.01
C PRO A 272 17.72 -14.59 1.32
N ASP A 273 18.35 -14.14 2.39
CA ASP A 273 17.83 -14.11 3.76
C ASP A 273 16.98 -12.88 4.11
N ILE A 274 17.07 -11.78 3.32
CA ILE A 274 16.34 -10.55 3.62
C ILE A 274 14.83 -10.74 3.51
N SER A 275 14.08 -10.18 4.46
CA SER A 275 12.60 -10.19 4.41
C SER A 275 12.10 -9.34 3.24
N PHE A 276 11.18 -9.89 2.44
CA PHE A 276 10.56 -9.21 1.30
C PHE A 276 9.07 -9.01 1.58
N GLY A 277 8.63 -7.78 1.64
CA GLY A 277 7.26 -7.41 2.01
C GLY A 277 6.65 -6.33 1.14
N THR A 278 5.37 -6.09 1.37
CA THR A 278 4.63 -4.98 0.75
C THR A 278 3.61 -4.38 1.70
N TYR A 279 3.19 -3.15 1.37
CA TYR A 279 2.03 -2.47 1.93
C TYR A 279 0.92 -2.39 0.88
N THR A 280 -0.34 -2.59 1.32
CA THR A 280 -1.54 -2.27 0.54
C THR A 280 -2.63 -1.70 1.45
N GLY A 281 -3.65 -1.06 0.86
CA GLY A 281 -4.88 -0.79 1.60
C GLY A 281 -5.68 -2.07 1.87
N ALA A 282 -6.48 -2.07 2.94
CA ALA A 282 -7.29 -3.23 3.34
C ALA A 282 -8.61 -3.37 2.55
N TRP A 283 -8.96 -2.40 1.73
CA TRP A 283 -10.24 -2.33 1.00
C TRP A 283 -10.23 -3.19 -0.27
N TYR A 284 -10.06 -4.48 -0.11
CA TYR A 284 -9.97 -5.48 -1.19
C TYR A 284 -11.10 -5.37 -2.23
N PRO A 285 -12.38 -5.11 -1.87
CA PRO A 285 -13.47 -5.08 -2.85
C PRO A 285 -13.31 -4.07 -3.98
N SER A 286 -12.56 -2.96 -3.75
CA SER A 286 -12.27 -1.93 -4.74
C SER A 286 -10.80 -1.88 -5.17
N TYR A 287 -9.91 -2.68 -4.57
CA TYR A 287 -8.47 -2.61 -4.83
C TYR A 287 -8.07 -3.09 -6.24
N TYR A 288 -9.00 -3.75 -6.95
CA TYR A 288 -8.86 -4.05 -8.38
C TYR A 288 -8.70 -2.78 -9.23
N GLU A 289 -9.22 -1.63 -8.78
CA GLU A 289 -9.11 -0.35 -9.48
C GLU A 289 -7.67 0.11 -9.66
N VAL A 290 -6.76 -0.33 -8.80
CA VAL A 290 -5.32 -0.09 -8.92
C VAL A 290 -4.54 -1.31 -9.43
N GLY A 291 -5.23 -2.31 -9.99
CA GLY A 291 -4.64 -3.50 -10.60
C GLY A 291 -3.96 -4.44 -9.61
N VAL A 292 -4.43 -4.51 -8.37
CA VAL A 292 -3.79 -5.31 -7.32
C VAL A 292 -4.70 -6.40 -6.81
N ASN A 293 -4.18 -7.63 -6.77
CA ASN A 293 -4.74 -8.76 -6.07
C ASN A 293 -3.77 -9.24 -4.99
N PHE A 294 -3.87 -8.69 -3.79
CA PHE A 294 -3.02 -9.09 -2.67
C PHE A 294 -3.49 -10.33 -1.92
N ALA A 295 -4.61 -10.94 -2.35
CA ALA A 295 -5.11 -12.16 -1.75
C ALA A 295 -4.19 -13.37 -2.02
N SER A 296 -4.37 -14.43 -1.24
CA SER A 296 -3.81 -15.75 -1.55
C SER A 296 -4.43 -16.29 -2.86
N ASN A 297 -3.64 -17.01 -3.64
CA ASN A 297 -4.12 -17.70 -4.84
C ASN A 297 -5.14 -18.83 -4.54
N THR A 298 -5.32 -19.16 -3.26
CA THR A 298 -6.35 -20.12 -2.80
C THR A 298 -7.73 -19.48 -2.63
N TYR A 299 -7.81 -18.15 -2.51
CA TYR A 299 -9.07 -17.41 -2.46
C TYR A 299 -9.61 -17.13 -3.86
N ASP A 300 -10.89 -17.41 -4.09
CA ASP A 300 -11.54 -17.18 -5.39
C ASP A 300 -12.48 -15.98 -5.35
N PRO A 301 -12.01 -14.77 -5.74
CA PRO A 301 -12.84 -13.58 -5.69
C PRO A 301 -14.00 -13.57 -6.68
N SER A 302 -14.02 -14.45 -7.69
CA SER A 302 -15.14 -14.53 -8.64
C SER A 302 -16.44 -15.06 -8.01
N ALA A 303 -16.34 -15.66 -6.83
CA ALA A 303 -17.51 -16.07 -6.06
C ALA A 303 -18.21 -14.89 -5.36
N ASP A 304 -17.46 -13.82 -5.07
CA ASP A 304 -17.93 -12.68 -4.27
C ASP A 304 -18.11 -11.40 -5.08
N TYR A 305 -17.37 -11.25 -6.20
CA TYR A 305 -17.29 -10.00 -6.96
C TYR A 305 -17.50 -10.18 -8.45
N ASP A 306 -18.39 -9.39 -9.03
CA ASP A 306 -18.77 -9.40 -10.44
C ASP A 306 -17.68 -8.87 -11.40
N TRP A 307 -16.71 -8.12 -10.88
CA TRP A 307 -15.56 -7.65 -11.64
C TRP A 307 -14.46 -8.71 -11.82
N ALA A 308 -14.46 -9.77 -11.00
CA ALA A 308 -13.46 -10.83 -11.09
C ALA A 308 -13.85 -11.87 -12.15
N THR A 309 -12.88 -12.29 -12.95
CA THR A 309 -13.03 -13.45 -13.85
C THR A 309 -12.84 -14.76 -13.07
N PRO A 310 -13.26 -15.93 -13.58
CA PRO A 310 -13.01 -17.21 -12.94
C PRO A 310 -11.52 -17.57 -12.76
N THR A 311 -10.64 -16.88 -13.50
CA THR A 311 -9.18 -17.07 -13.44
C THR A 311 -8.45 -16.02 -12.62
N TYR A 312 -9.15 -14.96 -12.18
CA TYR A 312 -8.57 -13.82 -11.46
C TYR A 312 -7.75 -14.25 -10.22
N LYS A 313 -8.14 -15.31 -9.50
CA LYS A 313 -7.40 -15.82 -8.33
C LYS A 313 -5.92 -16.13 -8.62
N ARG A 314 -5.57 -16.46 -9.87
CA ARG A 314 -4.18 -16.74 -10.28
C ARG A 314 -3.26 -15.55 -10.19
N THR A 315 -3.82 -14.35 -10.12
CA THR A 315 -3.08 -13.10 -9.97
C THR A 315 -2.80 -12.73 -8.52
N GLY A 316 -3.29 -13.53 -7.57
CA GLY A 316 -2.99 -13.38 -6.15
C GLY A 316 -1.51 -13.57 -5.86
N TYR A 317 -0.91 -12.69 -5.05
CA TYR A 317 0.54 -12.71 -4.82
C TYR A 317 0.95 -12.85 -3.34
N MET A 318 0.02 -13.15 -2.44
CA MET A 318 0.35 -13.27 -1.01
C MET A 318 1.49 -14.26 -0.75
N GLU A 319 1.55 -15.35 -1.49
CA GLU A 319 2.58 -16.39 -1.38
C GLU A 319 4.00 -15.91 -1.73
N LEU A 320 4.12 -14.75 -2.36
CA LEU A 320 5.42 -14.14 -2.66
C LEU A 320 6.00 -13.33 -1.48
N LEU A 321 5.25 -13.16 -0.39
CA LEU A 321 5.59 -12.23 0.69
C LEU A 321 6.09 -12.95 1.95
N ASP A 322 7.17 -12.42 2.53
CA ASP A 322 7.65 -12.80 3.86
C ASP A 322 7.06 -11.87 4.95
N LEU A 323 6.60 -10.67 4.55
CA LEU A 323 6.01 -9.67 5.44
C LEU A 323 4.91 -8.91 4.69
N TYR A 324 3.73 -8.79 5.32
CA TYR A 324 2.61 -8.05 4.75
C TYR A 324 2.02 -7.06 5.75
N THR A 325 2.01 -5.79 5.37
CA THR A 325 1.33 -4.72 6.10
C THR A 325 0.14 -4.22 5.30
N THR A 326 -0.93 -3.85 6.00
CA THR A 326 -2.16 -3.36 5.35
C THR A 326 -2.68 -2.10 6.02
N GLY A 327 -3.37 -1.25 5.29
CA GLY A 327 -3.98 -0.03 5.80
C GLY A 327 -5.44 -0.24 6.21
N ASN A 328 -5.70 -0.54 7.48
CA ASN A 328 -7.04 -0.49 8.07
C ASN A 328 -7.39 0.98 8.40
N TYR A 329 -7.38 1.84 7.37
CA TYR A 329 -7.46 3.29 7.49
C TYR A 329 -8.93 3.74 7.60
N TYR A 330 -9.54 3.45 8.76
CA TYR A 330 -10.93 3.76 9.04
C TYR A 330 -11.10 4.49 10.37
N THR A 331 -12.04 5.42 10.38
CA THR A 331 -12.49 6.10 11.61
C THR A 331 -13.50 5.26 12.39
N ASP A 332 -14.15 4.31 11.73
CA ASP A 332 -15.00 3.30 12.36
C ASP A 332 -14.12 2.14 12.86
N ILE A 333 -14.09 1.93 14.17
CA ILE A 333 -13.23 0.90 14.77
C ILE A 333 -13.91 -0.46 14.76
N THR A 334 -15.22 -0.49 15.03
CA THR A 334 -16.00 -1.73 15.13
C THR A 334 -16.94 -1.92 13.94
N ILE A 335 -17.32 -3.18 13.67
CA ILE A 335 -18.35 -3.53 12.70
C ILE A 335 -19.65 -2.77 12.99
N ALA A 336 -20.05 -2.67 14.27
CA ALA A 336 -21.26 -1.96 14.67
C ALA A 336 -21.21 -0.44 14.38
N GLU A 337 -20.02 0.18 14.38
CA GLU A 337 -19.85 1.57 13.93
C GLU A 337 -20.03 1.67 12.41
N ALA A 338 -19.40 0.78 11.63
CA ALA A 338 -19.54 0.76 10.18
C ALA A 338 -20.99 0.52 9.70
N GLU A 339 -21.73 -0.35 10.39
CA GLU A 339 -23.18 -0.59 10.10
C GLU A 339 -24.03 0.68 10.28
N ARG A 340 -23.67 1.55 11.21
CA ARG A 340 -24.34 2.83 11.43
C ARG A 340 -23.84 3.96 10.53
N ASN A 341 -22.75 3.76 9.82
CA ASN A 341 -22.14 4.77 8.96
C ASN A 341 -22.92 4.89 7.64
N THR A 342 -23.83 5.86 7.58
CA THR A 342 -24.63 6.16 6.38
C THR A 342 -23.85 6.93 5.31
N LYS A 343 -22.74 7.57 5.66
CA LYS A 343 -21.90 8.35 4.72
C LYS A 343 -21.01 7.45 3.85
N GLY A 344 -20.64 6.29 4.39
CA GLY A 344 -19.66 5.41 3.77
C GLY A 344 -18.23 5.93 3.90
N VAL A 345 -17.29 5.24 3.24
CA VAL A 345 -15.85 5.50 3.24
C VAL A 345 -15.38 5.68 1.80
N LYS A 346 -14.46 6.60 1.57
CA LYS A 346 -13.75 6.74 0.30
C LYS A 346 -12.26 6.83 0.58
N ASN A 347 -11.52 5.79 0.20
CA ASN A 347 -10.06 5.76 0.31
C ASN A 347 -9.42 6.45 -0.91
N GLU A 348 -8.12 6.69 -0.86
CA GLU A 348 -7.40 7.42 -1.93
C GLU A 348 -7.50 6.75 -3.31
N THR A 349 -7.63 5.42 -3.34
CA THR A 349 -7.67 4.61 -4.56
C THR A 349 -9.08 4.30 -5.07
N ASP A 350 -10.12 4.61 -4.28
CA ASP A 350 -11.50 4.31 -4.66
C ASP A 350 -12.03 5.34 -5.66
N SER A 351 -12.59 4.89 -6.77
CA SER A 351 -13.32 5.76 -7.68
C SER A 351 -14.65 6.23 -7.06
N GLU A 352 -15.26 5.39 -6.20
CA GLU A 352 -16.56 5.64 -5.58
C GLU A 352 -16.56 5.45 -4.05
N THR A 353 -17.59 6.00 -3.38
CA THR A 353 -17.80 5.79 -1.95
C THR A 353 -18.24 4.37 -1.67
N GLN A 354 -17.55 3.69 -0.78
CA GLN A 354 -17.77 2.31 -0.39
C GLN A 354 -18.58 2.22 0.90
N ARG A 355 -19.29 1.10 1.08
CA ARG A 355 -20.07 0.78 2.30
C ARG A 355 -19.95 -0.70 2.62
N GLY A 356 -20.04 -1.02 3.90
CA GLY A 356 -19.99 -2.40 4.36
C GLY A 356 -19.22 -2.56 5.66
N THR A 357 -19.38 -3.70 6.30
CA THR A 357 -18.81 -3.96 7.63
C THR A 357 -17.28 -4.05 7.62
N TRP A 358 -16.68 -4.45 6.52
CA TRP A 358 -15.20 -4.48 6.38
C TRP A 358 -14.54 -3.12 6.22
N TYR A 359 -15.30 -2.03 6.05
CA TYR A 359 -14.78 -0.66 6.11
C TYR A 359 -14.73 -0.16 7.55
N SER A 360 -14.24 -1.01 8.46
CA SER A 360 -13.88 -0.75 9.84
C SER A 360 -12.61 -1.51 10.20
N VAL A 361 -11.93 -1.10 11.27
CA VAL A 361 -10.71 -1.79 11.72
C VAL A 361 -11.01 -3.26 12.06
N GLU A 362 -12.07 -3.52 12.82
CA GLU A 362 -12.50 -4.89 13.15
C GLU A 362 -12.87 -5.70 11.92
N GLY A 363 -13.70 -5.13 11.05
CA GLY A 363 -14.20 -5.81 9.85
C GLY A 363 -13.07 -6.15 8.88
N SER A 364 -12.14 -5.21 8.65
CA SER A 364 -10.95 -5.46 7.83
C SER A 364 -10.08 -6.57 8.38
N CYS A 365 -9.76 -6.57 9.66
CA CYS A 365 -8.96 -7.65 10.25
C CYS A 365 -9.61 -9.02 10.04
N LYS A 366 -10.94 -9.12 10.22
CA LYS A 366 -11.69 -10.37 10.01
C LYS A 366 -11.70 -10.77 8.53
N HIS A 367 -11.97 -9.82 7.63
CA HIS A 367 -12.01 -10.09 6.19
C HIS A 367 -10.66 -10.57 5.65
N LEU A 368 -9.58 -9.91 6.06
CA LEU A 368 -8.22 -10.30 5.66
C LEU A 368 -7.89 -11.74 6.07
N ARG A 369 -8.32 -12.21 7.23
CA ARG A 369 -8.14 -13.63 7.63
C ARG A 369 -8.78 -14.61 6.65
N THR A 370 -9.85 -14.23 5.97
CA THR A 370 -10.53 -15.11 4.99
C THR A 370 -9.83 -15.14 3.64
N ILE A 371 -9.17 -14.06 3.24
CA ILE A 371 -8.62 -13.94 1.87
C ILE A 371 -7.11 -14.18 1.79
N LEU A 372 -6.38 -14.16 2.90
CA LEU A 372 -4.92 -14.28 2.90
C LEU A 372 -4.38 -15.70 3.05
N GLY A 373 -5.23 -16.73 3.07
CA GLY A 373 -4.78 -18.13 3.09
C GLY A 373 -3.94 -18.53 4.31
N GLY A 374 -4.13 -17.86 5.46
CA GLY A 374 -3.37 -18.11 6.69
C GLY A 374 -2.02 -17.40 6.80
N HIS A 375 -1.67 -16.55 5.84
CA HIS A 375 -0.46 -15.72 5.91
C HIS A 375 -0.59 -14.62 6.98
N ALA A 376 0.56 -14.26 7.57
CA ALA A 376 0.62 -13.20 8.58
C ALA A 376 0.26 -11.82 8.00
N VAL A 377 -0.49 -11.03 8.77
CA VAL A 377 -0.86 -9.65 8.42
C VAL A 377 -0.69 -8.72 9.60
N TYR A 378 -0.07 -7.56 9.37
CA TYR A 378 0.11 -6.50 10.36
C TYR A 378 -0.80 -5.33 10.01
N GLY A 379 -1.85 -5.13 10.83
CA GLY A 379 -2.90 -4.16 10.57
C GLY A 379 -2.42 -2.72 10.76
N GLY A 380 -2.52 -1.91 9.73
CA GLY A 380 -2.06 -0.52 9.73
C GLY A 380 -3.12 0.49 10.13
N LEU A 381 -2.68 1.59 10.72
CA LEU A 381 -3.50 2.74 11.08
C LEU A 381 -2.92 4.02 10.49
N LEU A 382 -3.78 4.90 9.98
CA LEU A 382 -3.45 6.27 9.61
C LEU A 382 -3.84 7.20 10.77
N VAL A 383 -2.83 7.73 11.46
CA VAL A 383 -3.02 8.44 12.74
C VAL A 383 -3.82 9.74 12.59
N ASP A 384 -3.60 10.51 11.52
CA ASP A 384 -4.25 11.80 11.32
C ASP A 384 -5.77 11.70 11.11
N GLN A 385 -6.27 10.59 10.58
CA GLN A 385 -7.71 10.33 10.48
C GLN A 385 -8.41 10.33 11.84
N LEU A 386 -7.66 10.09 12.93
CA LEU A 386 -8.17 10.00 14.30
C LEU A 386 -7.87 11.24 15.15
N TYR A 387 -7.37 12.33 14.56
CA TYR A 387 -7.08 13.57 15.28
C TYR A 387 -8.30 14.17 15.99
N GLY A 388 -9.47 14.05 15.40
CA GLY A 388 -10.73 14.53 15.99
C GLY A 388 -11.25 13.67 17.16
N GLU A 389 -10.79 12.42 17.27
CA GLU A 389 -11.24 11.44 18.25
C GLU A 389 -10.05 10.65 18.85
N PRO A 390 -9.14 11.32 19.59
CA PRO A 390 -7.87 10.71 20.03
C PRO A 390 -7.99 9.38 20.76
N THR A 391 -9.05 9.17 21.54
CA THR A 391 -9.28 7.92 22.29
C THR A 391 -9.58 6.73 21.36
N LYS A 392 -10.01 6.97 20.12
CA LYS A 392 -10.16 5.91 19.12
C LYS A 392 -8.82 5.35 18.68
N LEU A 393 -7.74 6.14 18.70
CA LEU A 393 -6.40 5.65 18.34
C LEU A 393 -5.98 4.47 19.22
N GLY A 394 -6.09 4.61 20.54
CA GLY A 394 -5.78 3.51 21.47
C GLY A 394 -6.64 2.26 21.23
N LYS A 395 -7.94 2.44 20.96
CA LYS A 395 -8.86 1.33 20.65
C LYS A 395 -8.52 0.65 19.32
N ALA A 396 -8.18 1.44 18.27
CA ALA A 396 -7.80 0.91 16.97
C ALA A 396 -6.48 0.11 17.04
N ILE A 397 -5.50 0.59 17.81
CA ILE A 397 -4.24 -0.12 18.08
C ILE A 397 -4.54 -1.46 18.77
N GLU A 398 -5.30 -1.43 19.86
CA GLU A 398 -5.71 -2.64 20.60
C GLU A 398 -6.42 -3.64 19.67
N MET A 399 -7.35 -3.18 18.84
CA MET A 399 -8.13 -3.99 17.90
C MET A 399 -7.21 -4.68 16.87
N ASN A 400 -6.31 -3.93 16.23
CA ASN A 400 -5.35 -4.50 15.27
C ASN A 400 -4.48 -5.57 15.93
N ILE A 401 -3.88 -5.29 17.08
CA ILE A 401 -3.01 -6.24 17.77
C ILE A 401 -3.77 -7.53 18.13
N LYS A 402 -5.04 -7.42 18.54
CA LYS A 402 -5.84 -8.60 18.95
C LYS A 402 -6.35 -9.43 17.77
N LEU A 403 -6.71 -8.80 16.65
CA LEU A 403 -7.38 -9.47 15.53
C LEU A 403 -6.49 -9.77 14.33
N SER A 404 -5.26 -9.21 14.32
CA SER A 404 -4.24 -9.53 13.30
C SER A 404 -2.95 -10.04 13.96
N ASP A 405 -1.87 -10.19 13.21
CA ASP A 405 -0.57 -10.62 13.74
C ASP A 405 0.25 -9.47 14.31
N GLY A 406 -0.35 -8.30 14.44
CA GLY A 406 0.27 -7.14 15.05
C GLY A 406 -0.23 -5.81 14.51
N LEU A 407 0.65 -4.83 14.49
CA LEU A 407 0.32 -3.44 14.23
C LEU A 407 1.32 -2.80 13.26
N MET A 408 0.84 -1.90 12.41
CA MET A 408 1.64 -0.88 11.74
C MET A 408 1.02 0.49 12.00
N VAL A 409 1.83 1.50 12.32
CA VAL A 409 1.37 2.88 12.56
C VAL A 409 1.95 3.79 11.49
N PHE A 410 1.11 4.34 10.67
CA PHE A 410 1.44 5.37 9.67
C PHE A 410 0.95 6.73 10.18
N ASP A 411 1.79 7.71 10.48
CA ASP A 411 3.21 7.53 10.65
C ASP A 411 3.67 8.37 11.86
N ILE A 412 4.96 8.32 12.16
CA ILE A 412 5.54 9.00 13.34
C ILE A 412 5.38 10.53 13.29
N CYS A 413 5.35 11.17 12.09
CA CYS A 413 5.18 12.63 11.96
C CYS A 413 3.88 13.12 12.60
N HIS A 414 2.82 12.33 12.49
CA HIS A 414 1.51 12.65 13.08
C HIS A 414 1.54 12.63 14.61
N LEU A 415 2.30 11.69 15.19
CA LEU A 415 2.50 11.62 16.64
C LEU A 415 3.44 12.72 17.14
N ILE A 416 4.40 13.13 16.33
CA ILE A 416 5.30 14.26 16.65
C ILE A 416 4.53 15.57 16.60
N ALA A 417 3.65 15.75 15.61
CA ALA A 417 2.80 16.93 15.48
C ALA A 417 1.75 17.05 16.59
N ARG A 418 1.33 15.92 17.18
CA ARG A 418 0.31 15.83 18.23
C ARG A 418 0.82 14.98 19.40
N PRO A 419 1.73 15.54 20.23
CA PRO A 419 2.42 14.77 21.29
C PRO A 419 1.51 14.12 22.31
N GLU A 420 0.31 14.63 22.50
CA GLU A 420 -0.71 14.02 23.38
C GLU A 420 -1.17 12.64 22.93
N LEU A 421 -1.01 12.31 21.64
CA LEU A 421 -1.40 11.00 21.09
C LEU A 421 -0.48 9.87 21.53
N TRP A 422 0.75 10.16 21.93
CA TRP A 422 1.68 9.12 22.42
C TRP A 422 1.11 8.32 23.59
N LYS A 423 0.36 8.94 24.47
CA LYS A 423 -0.33 8.25 25.58
C LYS A 423 -1.42 7.29 25.11
N GLU A 424 -2.12 7.62 24.01
CA GLU A 424 -3.11 6.71 23.43
C GLU A 424 -2.43 5.53 22.71
N VAL A 425 -1.26 5.75 22.07
CA VAL A 425 -0.41 4.67 21.55
C VAL A 425 0.01 3.74 22.69
N GLU A 426 0.56 4.28 23.77
CA GLU A 426 0.97 3.48 24.94
C GLU A 426 -0.20 2.64 25.49
N LYS A 427 -1.36 3.25 25.66
CA LYS A 427 -2.57 2.56 26.14
C LYS A 427 -3.00 1.43 25.21
N GLY A 428 -3.03 1.67 23.88
CA GLY A 428 -3.36 0.66 22.89
C GLY A 428 -2.38 -0.51 22.87
N MET A 429 -1.08 -0.21 22.96
CA MET A 429 0.00 -1.21 23.03
C MET A 429 -0.10 -2.07 24.30
N ARG A 430 -0.38 -1.47 25.47
CA ARG A 430 -0.60 -2.21 26.73
C ARG A 430 -1.84 -3.10 26.65
N ASN A 431 -2.97 -2.57 26.20
CA ASN A 431 -4.23 -3.29 26.09
C ASN A 431 -4.16 -4.43 25.07
N GLY A 432 -3.39 -4.23 23.99
CA GLY A 432 -3.11 -5.23 22.97
C GLY A 432 -2.10 -6.31 23.41
N GLY A 433 -1.37 -6.08 24.51
CA GLY A 433 -0.38 -7.03 25.05
C GLY A 433 1.02 -6.94 24.44
N MET A 434 1.32 -5.87 23.67
CA MET A 434 2.66 -5.63 23.13
C MET A 434 3.61 -4.96 24.14
N LEU A 435 3.07 -4.18 25.08
CA LEU A 435 3.82 -3.53 26.12
C LEU A 435 3.47 -4.16 27.48
N LYS A 436 4.48 -4.72 28.17
CA LYS A 436 4.30 -5.29 29.50
C LYS A 436 3.98 -4.19 30.54
N ARG A 437 3.26 -4.58 31.58
CA ARG A 437 2.95 -3.70 32.71
C ARG A 437 4.21 -3.31 33.47
#